data_9310bc1e28e1f72d80f637f906758a38
#
_entry.id   9310bc1e28e1f72d80f637f906758a38
#
_cell.length_a   1.000
_cell.length_b   1.000
_cell.length_c   1.000
_cell.angle_alpha   90.00
_cell.angle_beta   90.00
_cell.angle_gamma   90.00
#
_symmetry.space_group_name_H-M   'P 1'
#
loop_
_entity.id
_entity.type
_entity.pdbx_description
1 polymer ?
#
loop_
_entity_poly.entity_id
_entity_poly.type
_entity_poly.pdbx_seq_one_letter_code
_entity_poly.pdbx_strand_id
1 'polypeptide(L)'
;MKRAIVLSGGGSKGAYEAGFLLAAKELNQHFDIVTGTSIGALNGALVAMGDYEGLEYTWNILDMDHVFNNAPDLTDLKDDFMTTSLFNKEEGSNLSELKESIAQQTSLAQSFLKYYFKNKGADNTPFVEHCRGLMDEERLLSSPIDFGICTVQFPSMKACYKTKSEMERGHMLDYLLASSACFPVFPMTEINGNKYIDGGFSDNLPIDLALDMGADEIVVVDMHLIPVHPQYINRPSILYSCPPVDLGGFMDFNKDALERNKRLGYLMAYKLFGNYEGNQYTFLPSNQTVFHDYYKQLLM
;
A
#
# COMPACT_ATOMS: atom_id res chain seq x y z
N MET A 1 -18.17 1.05 -19.57
CA MET A 1 -18.09 0.71 -18.13
C MET A 1 -16.63 0.67 -17.80
N LYS A 2 -16.19 1.54 -16.90
CA LYS A 2 -14.78 1.63 -16.47
C LYS A 2 -14.58 0.81 -15.20
N ARG A 3 -13.54 -0.03 -15.18
CA ARG A 3 -13.19 -0.85 -14.04
C ARG A 3 -11.91 -0.35 -13.38
N ALA A 4 -11.96 -0.12 -12.07
CA ALA A 4 -10.81 0.34 -11.31
C ALA A 4 -10.23 -0.78 -10.44
N ILE A 5 -8.92 -0.63 -10.13
CA ILE A 5 -8.29 -1.30 -8.99
C ILE A 5 -7.74 -0.25 -8.04
N VAL A 6 -7.99 -0.43 -6.75
CA VAL A 6 -7.56 0.46 -5.68
C VAL A 6 -6.63 -0.29 -4.74
N LEU A 7 -5.44 0.29 -4.52
CA LEU A 7 -4.32 -0.33 -3.81
C LEU A 7 -4.00 0.45 -2.54
N SER A 8 -3.90 -0.25 -1.41
CA SER A 8 -3.64 0.38 -0.12
C SER A 8 -2.15 0.65 0.13
N GLY A 9 -1.85 1.54 1.04
CA GLY A 9 -0.51 1.70 1.59
C GLY A 9 -0.19 0.61 2.63
N GLY A 10 1.11 0.32 2.83
CA GLY A 10 1.52 -0.66 3.85
C GLY A 10 2.96 -1.16 3.77
N GLY A 11 3.86 -0.45 3.08
CA GLY A 11 5.29 -0.79 3.00
C GLY A 11 5.53 -2.22 2.49
N SER A 12 6.24 -3.04 3.26
CA SER A 12 6.57 -4.43 2.88
C SER A 12 5.36 -5.33 2.61
N LYS A 13 4.18 -4.97 3.15
CA LYS A 13 2.91 -5.68 2.86
C LYS A 13 2.53 -5.59 1.38
N GLY A 14 3.06 -4.61 0.63
CA GLY A 14 2.86 -4.47 -0.81
C GLY A 14 3.26 -5.69 -1.65
N ALA A 15 4.05 -6.62 -1.08
CA ALA A 15 4.27 -7.94 -1.66
C ALA A 15 2.95 -8.71 -1.89
N TYR A 16 1.98 -8.57 -0.98
CA TYR A 16 0.64 -9.15 -1.14
C TYR A 16 -0.08 -8.55 -2.35
N GLU A 17 -0.05 -7.23 -2.52
CA GLU A 17 -0.63 -6.58 -3.70
C GLU A 17 0.05 -7.03 -4.99
N ALA A 18 1.38 -7.13 -4.99
CA ALA A 18 2.12 -7.58 -6.16
C ALA A 18 1.68 -8.99 -6.58
N GLY A 19 1.56 -9.91 -5.63
CA GLY A 19 1.02 -11.25 -5.89
C GLY A 19 -0.40 -11.22 -6.46
N PHE A 20 -1.27 -10.39 -5.88
CA PHE A 20 -2.63 -10.19 -6.36
C PHE A 20 -2.67 -9.67 -7.81
N LEU A 21 -1.87 -8.66 -8.12
CA LEU A 21 -1.78 -8.02 -9.43
C LEU A 21 -1.23 -8.95 -10.51
N LEU A 22 -0.20 -9.75 -10.18
CA LEU A 22 0.36 -10.76 -11.09
C LEU A 22 -0.67 -11.83 -11.43
N ALA A 23 -1.40 -12.34 -10.43
CA ALA A 23 -2.47 -13.30 -10.66
C ALA A 23 -3.66 -12.69 -11.42
N ALA A 24 -4.03 -11.44 -11.12
CA ALA A 24 -5.08 -10.74 -11.86
C ALA A 24 -4.73 -10.62 -13.35
N LYS A 25 -3.46 -10.30 -13.68
CA LYS A 25 -2.98 -10.30 -15.07
C LYS A 25 -3.08 -11.67 -15.72
N GLU A 26 -2.62 -12.72 -15.04
CA GLU A 26 -2.67 -14.10 -15.54
C GLU A 26 -4.11 -14.53 -15.82
N LEU A 27 -5.06 -14.11 -14.96
CA LEU A 27 -6.49 -14.33 -15.12
C LEU A 27 -7.16 -13.37 -16.12
N ASN A 28 -6.37 -12.64 -16.91
CA ASN A 28 -6.84 -11.67 -17.91
C ASN A 28 -7.81 -10.61 -17.34
N GLN A 29 -7.58 -10.20 -16.08
CA GLN A 29 -8.32 -9.07 -15.52
C GLN A 29 -7.75 -7.76 -16.06
N HIS A 30 -8.63 -6.90 -16.57
CA HIS A 30 -8.27 -5.59 -17.11
C HIS A 30 -8.84 -4.48 -16.23
N PHE A 31 -8.07 -3.43 -16.06
CA PHE A 31 -8.44 -2.25 -15.31
C PHE A 31 -8.21 -1.01 -16.18
N ASP A 32 -9.21 -0.12 -16.22
CA ASP A 32 -9.15 1.16 -16.93
C ASP A 32 -8.57 2.25 -16.03
N ILE A 33 -8.68 2.07 -14.71
CA ILE A 33 -8.25 3.02 -13.68
C ILE A 33 -7.48 2.27 -12.61
N VAL A 34 -6.35 2.84 -12.19
CA VAL A 34 -5.56 2.38 -11.03
C VAL A 34 -5.41 3.54 -10.07
N THR A 35 -5.80 3.36 -8.82
CA THR A 35 -5.51 4.33 -7.76
C THR A 35 -4.76 3.65 -6.62
N GLY A 36 -3.87 4.38 -5.95
CA GLY A 36 -3.09 3.82 -4.87
C GLY A 36 -2.48 4.85 -3.94
N THR A 37 -2.08 4.39 -2.77
CA THR A 37 -1.38 5.19 -1.76
C THR A 37 -0.10 4.49 -1.34
N SER A 38 0.98 5.25 -1.13
CA SER A 38 2.26 4.71 -0.64
C SER A 38 2.80 3.59 -1.55
N ILE A 39 3.08 2.40 -1.00
CA ILE A 39 3.52 1.26 -1.80
C ILE A 39 2.48 0.85 -2.85
N GLY A 40 1.18 1.05 -2.56
CA GLY A 40 0.12 0.82 -3.53
C GLY A 40 0.18 1.78 -4.72
N ALA A 41 0.65 3.02 -4.54
CA ALA A 41 0.91 3.95 -5.63
C ALA A 41 2.07 3.46 -6.52
N LEU A 42 3.14 2.93 -5.93
CA LEU A 42 4.29 2.38 -6.66
C LEU A 42 3.92 1.12 -7.43
N ASN A 43 3.27 0.15 -6.80
CA ASN A 43 2.75 -1.05 -7.46
C ASN A 43 1.77 -0.66 -8.58
N GLY A 44 0.89 0.29 -8.31
CA GLY A 44 -0.10 0.80 -9.25
C GLY A 44 0.51 1.48 -10.47
N ALA A 45 1.60 2.24 -10.30
CA ALA A 45 2.32 2.86 -11.40
C ALA A 45 2.89 1.81 -12.37
N LEU A 46 3.49 0.74 -11.84
CA LEU A 46 3.99 -0.38 -12.67
C LEU A 46 2.87 -1.05 -13.46
N VAL A 47 1.72 -1.29 -12.82
CA VAL A 47 0.54 -1.83 -13.50
C VAL A 47 0.02 -0.86 -14.57
N ALA A 48 -0.07 0.42 -14.25
CA ALA A 48 -0.52 1.44 -15.20
C ALA A 48 0.43 1.55 -16.41
N MET A 49 1.74 1.36 -16.22
CA MET A 49 2.72 1.25 -17.31
C MET A 49 2.66 -0.11 -18.03
N GLY A 50 1.94 -1.11 -17.52
CA GLY A 50 1.95 -2.48 -18.03
C GLY A 50 3.27 -3.22 -17.73
N ASP A 51 4.04 -2.75 -16.75
CA ASP A 51 5.35 -3.32 -16.37
C ASP A 51 5.23 -4.35 -15.24
N TYR A 52 4.61 -5.47 -15.56
CA TYR A 52 4.46 -6.57 -14.60
C TYR A 52 5.79 -7.33 -14.36
N GLU A 53 6.72 -7.27 -15.30
CA GLU A 53 8.06 -7.82 -15.12
C GLU A 53 8.85 -7.02 -14.09
N GLY A 54 8.78 -5.68 -14.15
CA GLY A 54 9.34 -4.78 -13.15
C GLY A 54 8.70 -4.96 -11.77
N LEU A 55 7.37 -5.17 -11.73
CA LEU A 55 6.66 -5.48 -10.49
C LEU A 55 7.18 -6.78 -9.85
N GLU A 56 7.24 -7.86 -10.62
CA GLU A 56 7.73 -9.15 -10.13
C GLU A 56 9.20 -9.10 -9.72
N TYR A 57 10.04 -8.47 -10.53
CA TYR A 57 11.45 -8.27 -10.24
C TYR A 57 11.67 -7.54 -8.92
N THR A 58 10.97 -6.42 -8.70
CA THR A 58 11.03 -5.64 -7.46
C THR A 58 10.80 -6.51 -6.24
N TRP A 59 9.68 -7.23 -6.20
CA TRP A 59 9.32 -8.04 -5.04
C TRP A 59 10.10 -9.34 -4.89
N ASN A 60 10.89 -9.72 -5.88
CA ASN A 60 11.83 -10.84 -5.79
C ASN A 60 13.18 -10.44 -5.18
N ILE A 61 13.60 -9.17 -5.37
CA ILE A 61 14.92 -8.70 -4.88
C ILE A 61 14.83 -7.87 -3.60
N LEU A 62 13.69 -7.25 -3.32
CA LEU A 62 13.54 -6.25 -2.26
C LEU A 62 13.87 -6.87 -0.88
N ASP A 63 14.74 -6.18 -0.13
CA ASP A 63 15.06 -6.41 1.27
C ASP A 63 15.46 -5.08 1.91
N MET A 64 15.88 -5.12 3.18
CA MET A 64 16.25 -3.89 3.91
C MET A 64 17.39 -3.11 3.27
N ASP A 65 18.38 -3.80 2.65
CA ASP A 65 19.53 -3.16 2.02
C ASP A 65 19.14 -2.50 0.69
N HIS A 66 18.09 -2.99 0.03
CA HIS A 66 17.49 -2.33 -1.14
C HIS A 66 16.62 -1.13 -0.76
N VAL A 67 16.22 -1.00 0.50
CA VAL A 67 15.42 0.13 0.97
C VAL A 67 16.30 1.21 1.59
N PHE A 68 17.31 0.84 2.38
CA PHE A 68 18.14 1.79 3.13
C PHE A 68 19.63 1.49 3.01
N ASN A 69 20.45 2.54 2.90
CA ASN A 69 21.91 2.42 3.07
C ASN A 69 22.29 2.03 4.50
N ASN A 70 21.55 2.55 5.48
CA ASN A 70 21.68 2.19 6.88
C ASN A 70 20.27 2.01 7.43
N ALA A 71 19.85 0.77 7.62
CA ALA A 71 18.53 0.47 8.15
C ALA A 71 18.29 1.20 9.48
N PRO A 72 17.16 1.91 9.63
CA PRO A 72 16.86 2.59 10.87
C PRO A 72 16.66 1.55 11.99
N ASP A 73 17.17 1.84 13.17
CA ASP A 73 16.84 1.07 14.37
C ASP A 73 15.42 1.43 14.81
N LEU A 74 14.50 0.54 14.50
CA LEU A 74 13.07 0.68 14.76
C LEU A 74 12.62 0.00 16.05
N THR A 75 13.54 -0.53 16.85
CA THR A 75 13.23 -1.27 18.10
C THR A 75 12.42 -0.43 19.09
N ASP A 76 12.53 0.90 19.04
CA ASP A 76 11.77 1.83 19.86
C ASP A 76 10.40 2.22 19.24
N LEU A 77 10.16 1.84 17.99
CA LEU A 77 8.91 2.10 17.27
C LEU A 77 8.05 0.83 17.28
N LYS A 78 7.11 0.75 18.21
CA LYS A 78 6.17 -0.39 18.26
C LYS A 78 5.35 -0.45 16.98
N ASP A 79 5.18 -1.65 16.45
CA ASP A 79 4.35 -1.94 15.26
C ASP A 79 2.92 -1.39 15.35
N ASP A 80 2.38 -1.24 16.56
CA ASP A 80 1.06 -0.67 16.84
C ASP A 80 0.89 0.79 16.36
N PHE A 81 1.99 1.51 16.10
CA PHE A 81 1.90 2.93 15.76
C PHE A 81 1.31 3.18 14.38
N MET A 82 1.75 2.42 13.36
CA MET A 82 1.31 2.64 11.98
C MET A 82 -0.04 1.98 11.67
N THR A 83 -0.43 0.98 12.45
CA THR A 83 -1.70 0.27 12.23
C THR A 83 -2.87 0.81 13.03
N THR A 84 -2.63 1.42 14.20
CA THR A 84 -3.72 1.73 15.13
C THR A 84 -4.02 3.23 15.25
N SER A 85 -3.03 4.12 15.22
CA SER A 85 -3.26 5.51 15.60
C SER A 85 -3.40 6.49 14.44
N LEU A 86 -2.91 6.17 13.24
CA LEU A 86 -3.00 7.06 12.09
C LEU A 86 -4.19 6.74 11.18
N PHE A 87 -4.66 5.49 11.17
CA PHE A 87 -5.63 5.01 10.20
C PHE A 87 -7.02 4.68 10.78
N ASN A 88 -7.17 4.62 12.12
CA ASN A 88 -8.45 4.35 12.78
C ASN A 88 -9.02 5.61 13.44
N LYS A 89 -9.70 6.46 12.69
CA LYS A 89 -10.70 7.35 13.24
C LYS A 89 -12.00 6.56 13.42
N GLU A 90 -12.17 5.91 14.56
CA GLU A 90 -13.50 5.45 14.98
C GLU A 90 -14.31 6.66 15.45
N GLU A 91 -15.37 6.99 14.73
CA GLU A 91 -16.43 7.88 15.21
C GLU A 91 -17.17 7.16 16.35
N GLY A 92 -16.95 7.57 17.60
CA GLY A 92 -17.75 7.11 18.73
C GLY A 92 -17.03 6.88 20.07
N SER A 93 -15.76 7.25 20.22
CA SER A 93 -15.01 7.03 21.46
C SER A 93 -15.38 8.00 22.60
N ASN A 94 -15.45 7.47 23.85
CA ASN A 94 -15.66 8.24 25.08
C ASN A 94 -14.51 9.24 25.34
N LEU A 95 -14.80 10.33 26.06
CA LEU A 95 -13.84 11.41 26.35
C LEU A 95 -12.55 10.93 27.07
N SER A 96 -12.61 9.82 27.81
CA SER A 96 -11.43 9.19 28.45
C SER A 96 -10.53 8.47 27.44
N GLU A 97 -11.12 7.73 26.49
CA GLU A 97 -10.40 7.07 25.41
C GLU A 97 -9.77 8.07 24.45
N LEU A 98 -10.45 9.19 24.19
CA LEU A 98 -9.91 10.29 23.41
C LEU A 98 -8.68 10.94 24.08
N LYS A 99 -8.70 11.11 25.41
CA LYS A 99 -7.55 11.66 26.16
C LYS A 99 -6.37 10.71 26.19
N GLU A 100 -6.59 9.39 26.32
CA GLU A 100 -5.53 8.38 26.26
C GLU A 100 -4.94 8.30 24.84
N SER A 101 -5.78 8.34 23.80
CA SER A 101 -5.36 8.38 22.40
C SER A 101 -4.53 9.63 22.11
N ILE A 102 -4.94 10.82 22.58
CA ILE A 102 -4.18 12.07 22.41
C ILE A 102 -2.85 12.01 23.18
N ALA A 103 -2.82 11.46 24.39
CA ALA A 103 -1.60 11.31 25.17
C ALA A 103 -0.61 10.33 24.51
N GLN A 104 -1.11 9.21 23.97
CA GLN A 104 -0.32 8.27 23.18
C GLN A 104 0.20 8.90 21.89
N GLN A 105 -0.65 9.61 21.13
CA GLN A 105 -0.24 10.34 19.94
C GLN A 105 0.84 11.39 20.25
N THR A 106 0.73 12.10 21.36
CA THR A 106 1.72 13.11 21.77
C THR A 106 3.06 12.48 22.15
N SER A 107 3.04 11.36 22.89
CA SER A 107 4.27 10.63 23.27
C SER A 107 4.95 10.00 22.05
N LEU A 108 4.18 9.49 21.13
CA LEU A 108 4.64 8.91 19.87
C LEU A 108 5.21 10.00 18.94
N ALA A 109 4.54 11.13 18.78
CA ALA A 109 5.07 12.25 18.03
C ALA A 109 6.41 12.74 18.60
N GLN A 110 6.55 12.77 19.94
CA GLN A 110 7.83 13.10 20.60
C GLN A 110 8.91 12.04 20.33
N SER A 111 8.57 10.76 20.34
CA SER A 111 9.50 9.66 20.01
C SER A 111 9.95 9.75 18.56
N PHE A 112 9.05 10.06 17.64
CA PHE A 112 9.36 10.31 16.24
C PHE A 112 10.26 11.51 16.02
N LEU A 113 9.95 12.62 16.65
CA LEU A 113 10.79 13.82 16.58
C LEU A 113 12.19 13.52 17.12
N LYS A 114 12.28 12.81 18.25
CA LYS A 114 13.55 12.39 18.85
C LYS A 114 14.34 11.48 17.90
N TYR A 115 13.67 10.50 17.27
CA TYR A 115 14.27 9.63 16.27
C TYR A 115 14.78 10.42 15.07
N TYR A 116 13.93 11.30 14.51
CA TYR A 116 14.30 12.15 13.37
C TYR A 116 15.51 13.05 13.66
N PHE A 117 15.51 13.73 14.83
CA PHE A 117 16.63 14.58 15.20
C PHE A 117 17.91 13.80 15.51
N LYS A 118 17.79 12.58 16.02
CA LYS A 118 18.92 11.69 16.27
C LYS A 118 19.54 11.15 14.97
N ASN A 119 18.71 10.74 14.00
CA ASN A 119 19.13 10.00 12.82
C ASN A 119 19.04 10.82 11.52
N LYS A 120 18.49 12.05 11.55
CA LYS A 120 18.23 12.93 10.38
C LYS A 120 17.37 12.26 9.27
N GLY A 121 16.51 11.31 9.66
CA GLY A 121 15.82 10.41 8.75
C GLY A 121 16.71 9.24 8.32
N ALA A 122 16.12 8.19 7.79
CA ALA A 122 16.87 7.10 7.21
C ALA A 122 17.28 7.45 5.77
N ASP A 123 18.48 7.05 5.39
CA ASP A 123 18.96 7.21 4.00
C ASP A 123 18.30 6.12 3.13
N ASN A 124 17.24 6.50 2.43
CA ASN A 124 16.51 5.64 1.51
C ASN A 124 16.96 5.76 0.04
N THR A 125 18.17 6.22 -0.19
CA THR A 125 18.76 6.37 -1.54
C THR A 125 18.64 5.09 -2.38
N PRO A 126 18.90 3.87 -1.86
CA PRO A 126 18.76 2.64 -2.65
C PRO A 126 17.34 2.46 -3.18
N PHE A 127 16.33 2.73 -2.34
CA PHE A 127 14.93 2.64 -2.76
C PHE A 127 14.56 3.68 -3.83
N VAL A 128 15.01 4.91 -3.66
CA VAL A 128 14.79 5.99 -4.65
C VAL A 128 15.43 5.63 -6.00
N GLU A 129 16.68 5.13 -6.00
CA GLU A 129 17.36 4.71 -7.22
C GLU A 129 16.68 3.52 -7.88
N HIS A 130 16.20 2.56 -7.09
CA HIS A 130 15.42 1.44 -7.59
C HIS A 130 14.13 1.92 -8.28
N CYS A 131 13.35 2.79 -7.63
CA CYS A 131 12.14 3.38 -8.20
C CYS A 131 12.46 4.18 -9.48
N ARG A 132 13.58 4.92 -9.49
CA ARG A 132 14.03 5.67 -10.67
C ARG A 132 14.37 4.76 -11.86
N GLY A 133 14.96 3.61 -11.59
CA GLY A 133 15.27 2.61 -12.62
C GLY A 133 14.05 1.96 -13.26
N LEU A 134 12.93 1.93 -12.57
CA LEU A 134 11.67 1.34 -13.05
C LEU A 134 10.73 2.35 -13.69
N MET A 135 10.82 3.63 -13.27
CA MET A 135 9.85 4.64 -13.69
C MET A 135 10.14 5.12 -15.12
N ASP A 136 9.19 4.88 -15.99
CA ASP A 136 9.13 5.41 -17.35
C ASP A 136 7.91 6.36 -17.45
N GLU A 137 8.18 7.67 -17.31
CA GLU A 137 7.16 8.69 -17.29
C GLU A 137 6.37 8.76 -18.60
N GLU A 138 7.05 8.62 -19.76
CA GLU A 138 6.39 8.66 -21.06
C GLU A 138 5.48 7.42 -21.25
N ARG A 139 5.91 6.27 -20.76
CA ARG A 139 5.10 5.04 -20.77
C ARG A 139 3.88 5.18 -19.89
N LEU A 140 4.00 5.79 -18.70
CA LEU A 140 2.86 6.07 -17.82
C LEU A 140 1.89 7.08 -18.46
N LEU A 141 2.40 8.16 -19.02
CA LEU A 141 1.58 9.20 -19.66
C LEU A 141 0.83 8.68 -20.87
N SER A 142 1.48 7.87 -21.71
CA SER A 142 0.88 7.30 -22.92
C SER A 142 -0.01 6.09 -22.67
N SER A 143 0.00 5.55 -21.46
CA SER A 143 -0.84 4.40 -21.08
C SER A 143 -2.32 4.70 -21.26
N PRO A 144 -3.13 3.76 -21.75
CA PRO A 144 -4.58 3.88 -21.76
C PRO A 144 -5.20 3.80 -20.36
N ILE A 145 -4.45 3.31 -19.36
CA ILE A 145 -4.92 3.17 -17.98
C ILE A 145 -4.80 4.52 -17.29
N ASP A 146 -5.91 5.03 -16.76
CA ASP A 146 -5.92 6.21 -15.91
C ASP A 146 -5.28 5.88 -14.56
N PHE A 147 -4.44 6.78 -14.04
CA PHE A 147 -3.70 6.54 -12.81
C PHE A 147 -3.85 7.70 -11.84
N GLY A 148 -4.03 7.40 -10.56
CA GLY A 148 -4.18 8.40 -9.50
C GLY A 148 -3.58 7.96 -8.16
N ILE A 149 -3.10 8.93 -7.39
CA ILE A 149 -2.48 8.70 -6.09
C ILE A 149 -3.01 9.66 -5.02
N CYS A 150 -2.85 9.27 -3.76
CA CYS A 150 -2.98 10.16 -2.62
C CYS A 150 -1.61 10.45 -2.01
N THR A 151 -1.36 11.71 -1.67
CA THR A 151 -0.27 12.18 -0.81
C THR A 151 -0.81 13.23 0.14
N VAL A 152 -0.03 13.65 1.14
CA VAL A 152 -0.46 14.65 2.14
C VAL A 152 0.49 15.84 2.11
N GLN A 153 -0.06 17.04 1.93
CA GLN A 153 0.73 18.27 1.96
C GLN A 153 1.08 18.65 3.40
N PHE A 154 2.36 18.87 3.66
CA PHE A 154 2.87 19.34 4.95
C PHE A 154 3.18 20.85 4.91
N PRO A 155 2.87 21.64 5.97
CA PRO A 155 2.33 21.20 7.27
C PRO A 155 0.79 21.21 7.37
N SER A 156 0.07 21.49 6.28
CA SER A 156 -1.40 21.63 6.30
C SER A 156 -2.15 20.34 6.63
N MET A 157 -1.49 19.19 6.51
CA MET A 157 -2.04 17.84 6.69
C MET A 157 -3.28 17.57 5.82
N LYS A 158 -3.39 18.24 4.68
CA LYS A 158 -4.48 18.02 3.71
C LYS A 158 -4.12 16.93 2.72
N ALA A 159 -5.06 16.01 2.50
CA ALA A 159 -4.95 15.07 1.39
C ALA A 159 -4.78 15.83 0.06
N CYS A 160 -3.88 15.36 -0.75
CA CYS A 160 -3.61 15.88 -2.07
C CYS A 160 -3.68 14.71 -3.07
N TYR A 161 -4.77 14.64 -3.79
CA TYR A 161 -4.94 13.65 -4.84
C TYR A 161 -4.34 14.19 -6.14
N LYS A 162 -3.68 13.31 -6.87
CA LYS A 162 -3.07 13.60 -8.17
C LYS A 162 -3.34 12.48 -9.14
N THR A 163 -4.00 12.80 -10.23
CA THR A 163 -4.07 11.92 -11.40
C THR A 163 -2.81 12.10 -12.27
N LYS A 164 -2.50 11.14 -13.13
CA LYS A 164 -1.34 11.24 -14.02
C LYS A 164 -1.37 12.49 -14.92
N SER A 165 -2.56 12.99 -15.26
CA SER A 165 -2.74 14.22 -16.05
C SER A 165 -2.50 15.51 -15.24
N GLU A 166 -2.58 15.44 -13.92
CA GLU A 166 -2.36 16.57 -12.99
C GLU A 166 -0.94 16.57 -12.41
N MET A 167 -0.21 15.47 -12.57
CA MET A 167 1.20 15.40 -12.20
C MET A 167 2.01 16.19 -13.24
N GLU A 168 2.88 17.06 -12.74
CA GLU A 168 3.75 17.84 -13.61
C GLU A 168 4.80 16.94 -14.29
N ARG A 169 5.03 17.18 -15.58
CA ARG A 169 6.05 16.45 -16.35
C ARG A 169 7.43 16.62 -15.73
N GLY A 170 8.18 15.52 -15.63
CA GLY A 170 9.49 15.47 -14.98
C GLY A 170 9.40 15.26 -13.47
N HIS A 171 8.19 15.24 -12.87
CA HIS A 171 7.97 15.08 -11.44
C HIS A 171 7.10 13.87 -11.06
N MET A 172 6.76 12.97 -11.99
CA MET A 172 5.90 11.83 -11.68
C MET A 172 6.53 10.91 -10.64
N LEU A 173 7.83 10.64 -10.75
CA LEU A 173 8.55 9.90 -9.71
C LEU A 173 8.49 10.62 -8.36
N ASP A 174 8.64 11.94 -8.33
CA ASP A 174 8.60 12.72 -7.10
C ASP A 174 7.21 12.61 -6.43
N TYR A 175 6.12 12.60 -7.20
CA TYR A 175 4.77 12.36 -6.67
C TYR A 175 4.59 10.94 -6.10
N LEU A 176 5.15 9.92 -6.75
CA LEU A 176 5.15 8.55 -6.22
C LEU A 176 5.95 8.45 -4.91
N LEU A 177 7.13 9.06 -4.87
CA LEU A 177 7.95 9.14 -3.66
C LEU A 177 7.27 9.98 -2.56
N ALA A 178 6.54 11.04 -2.91
CA ALA A 178 5.74 11.83 -1.98
C ALA A 178 4.61 11.00 -1.36
N SER A 179 3.93 10.18 -2.19
CA SER A 179 2.89 9.25 -1.72
C SER A 179 3.43 8.21 -0.73
N SER A 180 4.71 7.83 -0.85
CA SER A 180 5.37 6.82 -0.01
C SER A 180 6.34 7.41 1.03
N ALA A 181 6.34 8.73 1.22
CA ALA A 181 7.20 9.44 2.18
C ALA A 181 6.70 9.27 3.62
N CYS A 182 6.79 8.05 4.17
CA CYS A 182 6.35 7.71 5.52
C CYS A 182 7.27 8.37 6.57
N PHE A 183 7.08 9.69 6.73
CA PHE A 183 7.84 10.51 7.68
C PHE A 183 7.53 10.12 9.13
N PRO A 184 8.54 10.01 10.01
CA PRO A 184 9.95 10.39 9.84
C PRO A 184 10.89 9.26 9.40
N VAL A 185 10.38 8.07 9.10
CA VAL A 185 11.20 6.94 8.65
C VAL A 185 11.79 7.26 7.27
N PHE A 186 10.94 7.68 6.34
CA PHE A 186 11.37 8.24 5.06
C PHE A 186 11.36 9.77 5.11
N PRO A 187 12.26 10.43 4.38
CA PRO A 187 12.27 11.89 4.29
C PRO A 187 11.01 12.41 3.59
N MET A 188 10.61 13.64 3.93
CA MET A 188 9.58 14.33 3.17
C MET A 188 10.05 14.58 1.74
N THR A 189 9.17 14.47 0.77
CA THR A 189 9.45 14.83 -0.62
C THR A 189 9.07 16.28 -0.86
N GLU A 190 9.95 17.01 -1.54
CA GLU A 190 9.70 18.41 -1.92
C GLU A 190 9.45 18.50 -3.43
N ILE A 191 8.31 19.06 -3.82
CA ILE A 191 7.91 19.28 -5.21
C ILE A 191 7.53 20.75 -5.34
N ASN A 192 8.24 21.52 -6.15
CA ASN A 192 7.99 22.95 -6.41
C ASN A 192 7.86 23.78 -5.11
N GLY A 193 8.75 23.56 -4.13
CA GLY A 193 8.78 24.25 -2.86
C GLY A 193 7.69 23.83 -1.85
N ASN A 194 6.83 22.89 -2.21
CA ASN A 194 5.86 22.29 -1.29
C ASN A 194 6.39 20.96 -0.77
N LYS A 195 6.17 20.71 0.52
CA LYS A 195 6.56 19.45 1.17
C LYS A 195 5.39 18.50 1.27
N TYR A 196 5.67 17.24 1.03
CA TYR A 196 4.68 16.18 1.06
C TYR A 196 5.17 15.02 1.93
N ILE A 197 4.21 14.34 2.54
CA ILE A 197 4.39 13.09 3.29
C ILE A 197 3.43 12.04 2.76
N ASP A 198 3.59 10.80 3.23
CA ASP A 198 2.81 9.65 2.81
C ASP A 198 1.30 9.91 2.84
N GLY A 199 0.62 9.48 1.77
CA GLY A 199 -0.83 9.61 1.63
C GLY A 199 -1.61 8.87 2.71
N GLY A 200 -1.03 7.80 3.25
CA GLY A 200 -1.62 7.02 4.31
C GLY A 200 -1.93 7.79 5.60
N PHE A 201 -1.32 8.97 5.81
CA PHE A 201 -1.70 9.89 6.90
C PHE A 201 -3.10 10.48 6.74
N SER A 202 -3.72 10.38 5.58
CA SER A 202 -5.07 10.91 5.32
C SER A 202 -5.99 9.90 4.65
N ASP A 203 -5.56 9.30 3.53
CA ASP A 203 -6.34 8.31 2.78
C ASP A 203 -5.42 7.18 2.31
N ASN A 204 -5.43 6.10 3.07
CA ASN A 204 -4.58 4.94 2.80
C ASN A 204 -5.13 4.03 1.69
N LEU A 205 -6.37 4.19 1.30
CA LEU A 205 -7.06 3.35 0.33
C LEU A 205 -8.02 4.20 -0.51
N PRO A 206 -7.52 4.89 -1.57
CA PRO A 206 -8.22 5.98 -2.24
C PRO A 206 -9.35 5.49 -3.17
N ILE A 207 -10.41 4.93 -2.57
CA ILE A 207 -11.60 4.42 -3.27
C ILE A 207 -12.38 5.58 -3.89
N ASP A 208 -12.55 6.68 -3.13
CA ASP A 208 -13.31 7.83 -3.62
C ASP A 208 -12.61 8.50 -4.81
N LEU A 209 -11.27 8.50 -4.84
CA LEU A 209 -10.53 8.96 -6.01
C LEU A 209 -10.86 8.12 -7.27
N ALA A 210 -10.95 6.80 -7.15
CA ALA A 210 -11.34 5.95 -8.27
C ALA A 210 -12.77 6.23 -8.74
N LEU A 211 -13.69 6.51 -7.81
CA LEU A 211 -15.07 6.93 -8.14
C LEU A 211 -15.08 8.28 -8.86
N ASP A 212 -14.32 9.25 -8.38
CA ASP A 212 -14.20 10.59 -8.98
C ASP A 212 -13.57 10.54 -10.39
N MET A 213 -12.69 9.56 -10.65
CA MET A 213 -12.12 9.27 -11.97
C MET A 213 -13.11 8.53 -12.89
N GLY A 214 -14.31 8.21 -12.41
CA GLY A 214 -15.40 7.64 -13.18
C GLY A 214 -15.44 6.12 -13.23
N ALA A 215 -14.96 5.44 -12.19
CA ALA A 215 -15.07 3.99 -12.08
C ALA A 215 -16.54 3.56 -11.89
N ASP A 216 -17.00 2.61 -12.70
CA ASP A 216 -18.30 1.95 -12.57
C ASP A 216 -18.20 0.70 -11.69
N GLU A 217 -17.07 -0.01 -11.78
CA GLU A 217 -16.73 -1.18 -10.98
C GLU A 217 -15.35 -1.00 -10.32
N ILE A 218 -15.21 -1.43 -9.08
CA ILE A 218 -13.97 -1.27 -8.32
C ILE A 218 -13.55 -2.60 -7.70
N VAL A 219 -12.29 -2.95 -7.87
CA VAL A 219 -11.61 -4.00 -7.11
C VAL A 219 -10.75 -3.30 -6.07
N VAL A 220 -11.00 -3.59 -4.80
CA VAL A 220 -10.23 -3.03 -3.68
C VAL A 220 -9.28 -4.10 -3.16
N VAL A 221 -8.00 -3.78 -3.07
CA VAL A 221 -6.98 -4.62 -2.44
C VAL A 221 -6.53 -3.91 -1.17
N ASP A 222 -7.17 -4.28 -0.07
CA ASP A 222 -6.86 -3.78 1.27
C ASP A 222 -5.87 -4.72 1.93
N MET A 223 -4.74 -4.21 2.42
CA MET A 223 -3.71 -5.00 3.11
C MET A 223 -3.93 -5.13 4.62
N HIS A 224 -5.08 -4.70 5.12
CA HIS A 224 -5.46 -4.85 6.51
C HIS A 224 -6.28 -6.11 6.74
N LEU A 225 -6.06 -6.77 7.87
CA LEU A 225 -6.84 -7.94 8.29
C LEU A 225 -8.31 -7.60 8.52
N ILE A 226 -8.54 -6.41 9.06
CA ILE A 226 -9.88 -5.83 9.24
C ILE A 226 -10.04 -4.72 8.20
N PRO A 227 -11.09 -4.76 7.38
CA PRO A 227 -11.32 -3.74 6.35
C PRO A 227 -11.33 -2.32 6.93
N VAL A 228 -10.53 -1.42 6.34
CA VAL A 228 -10.47 -0.02 6.77
C VAL A 228 -11.70 0.79 6.31
N HIS A 229 -12.38 0.31 5.28
CA HIS A 229 -13.59 0.94 4.75
C HIS A 229 -14.76 -0.04 4.64
N PRO A 230 -15.30 -0.55 5.76
CA PRO A 230 -16.35 -1.57 5.79
C PRO A 230 -17.64 -1.15 5.08
N GLN A 231 -17.89 0.16 4.93
CA GLN A 231 -19.04 0.71 4.21
C GLN A 231 -19.09 0.38 2.72
N TYR A 232 -17.95 -0.06 2.14
CA TYR A 232 -17.87 -0.43 0.72
C TYR A 232 -18.05 -1.93 0.47
N ILE A 233 -17.93 -2.80 1.48
CA ILE A 233 -17.93 -4.27 1.31
C ILE A 233 -19.20 -4.80 0.65
N ASN A 234 -20.35 -4.20 0.96
CA ASN A 234 -21.66 -4.67 0.48
C ASN A 234 -22.18 -3.86 -0.73
N ARG A 235 -21.34 -3.06 -1.38
CA ARG A 235 -21.73 -2.35 -2.59
C ARG A 235 -21.60 -3.28 -3.80
N PRO A 236 -22.65 -3.49 -4.61
CA PRO A 236 -22.63 -4.45 -5.72
C PRO A 236 -21.53 -4.18 -6.76
N SER A 237 -21.11 -2.92 -6.90
CA SER A 237 -20.06 -2.50 -7.84
C SER A 237 -18.65 -2.58 -7.26
N ILE A 238 -18.48 -3.04 -6.02
CA ILE A 238 -17.19 -3.08 -5.33
C ILE A 238 -16.87 -4.50 -4.89
N LEU A 239 -15.78 -5.05 -5.41
CA LEU A 239 -15.19 -6.30 -4.96
C LEU A 239 -14.09 -5.96 -3.96
N TYR A 240 -14.33 -6.16 -2.67
CA TYR A 240 -13.42 -5.82 -1.59
C TYR A 240 -12.64 -7.05 -1.14
N SER A 241 -11.31 -7.00 -1.24
CA SER A 241 -10.40 -8.09 -0.86
C SER A 241 -9.52 -7.67 0.30
N CYS A 242 -9.52 -8.47 1.37
CA CYS A 242 -8.59 -8.39 2.50
C CYS A 242 -7.77 -9.67 2.61
N PRO A 243 -6.56 -9.61 3.21
CA PRO A 243 -5.80 -10.80 3.48
C PRO A 243 -6.50 -11.67 4.53
N PRO A 244 -6.40 -13.01 4.41
CA PRO A 244 -7.01 -13.93 5.36
C PRO A 244 -6.26 -14.04 6.68
N VAL A 245 -5.04 -13.51 6.76
CA VAL A 245 -4.17 -13.50 7.94
C VAL A 245 -3.38 -12.20 8.00
N ASP A 246 -2.84 -11.87 9.15
CA ASP A 246 -1.95 -10.72 9.31
C ASP A 246 -0.71 -10.86 8.42
N LEU A 247 -0.41 -9.81 7.66
CA LEU A 247 0.73 -9.75 6.75
C LEU A 247 2.05 -9.37 7.46
N GLY A 248 2.00 -9.04 8.75
CA GLY A 248 3.17 -8.60 9.54
C GLY A 248 3.36 -7.08 9.54
N GLY A 249 4.51 -6.63 10.06
CA GLY A 249 4.86 -5.21 10.15
C GLY A 249 5.14 -4.59 8.78
N PHE A 250 4.85 -3.30 8.62
CA PHE A 250 5.05 -2.56 7.35
C PHE A 250 6.53 -2.42 6.94
N MET A 251 7.46 -2.64 7.87
CA MET A 251 8.92 -2.63 7.64
C MET A 251 9.54 -4.04 7.67
N ASP A 252 8.73 -5.08 7.63
CA ASP A 252 9.21 -6.46 7.61
C ASP A 252 9.61 -6.86 6.17
N PHE A 253 10.80 -6.41 5.74
CA PHE A 253 11.39 -6.77 4.45
C PHE A 253 12.16 -8.10 4.50
N ASN A 254 11.81 -9.01 5.41
CA ASN A 254 12.33 -10.36 5.41
C ASN A 254 11.84 -11.14 4.19
N LYS A 255 12.75 -11.82 3.49
CA LYS A 255 12.43 -12.54 2.22
C LYS A 255 11.32 -13.57 2.37
N ASP A 256 11.31 -14.31 3.48
CA ASP A 256 10.28 -15.33 3.73
C ASP A 256 8.90 -14.69 3.95
N ALA A 257 8.87 -13.54 4.67
CA ALA A 257 7.64 -12.77 4.87
C ALA A 257 7.12 -12.18 3.56
N LEU A 258 8.00 -11.59 2.74
CA LEU A 258 7.64 -11.05 1.44
C LEU A 258 7.12 -12.13 0.49
N GLU A 259 7.80 -13.28 0.42
CA GLU A 259 7.36 -14.39 -0.43
C GLU A 259 6.04 -14.99 0.05
N ARG A 260 5.86 -15.16 1.36
CA ARG A 260 4.58 -15.57 1.96
C ARG A 260 3.46 -14.61 1.56
N ASN A 261 3.67 -13.31 1.74
CA ASN A 261 2.66 -12.30 1.45
C ASN A 261 2.34 -12.25 -0.05
N LYS A 262 3.34 -12.33 -0.92
CA LYS A 262 3.15 -12.40 -2.38
C LYS A 262 2.29 -13.62 -2.77
N ARG A 263 2.58 -14.80 -2.23
CA ARG A 263 1.78 -16.01 -2.47
C ARG A 263 0.35 -15.88 -1.97
N LEU A 264 0.14 -15.26 -0.80
CA LEU A 264 -1.20 -15.01 -0.27
C LEU A 264 -2.00 -14.11 -1.19
N GLY A 265 -1.43 -13.01 -1.65
CA GLY A 265 -2.08 -12.11 -2.59
C GLY A 265 -2.44 -12.81 -3.91
N TYR A 266 -1.52 -13.61 -4.45
CA TYR A 266 -1.75 -14.39 -5.65
C TYR A 266 -2.96 -15.33 -5.47
N LEU A 267 -3.02 -16.07 -4.37
CA LEU A 267 -4.15 -16.96 -4.07
C LEU A 267 -5.47 -16.21 -3.87
N MET A 268 -5.41 -15.01 -3.27
CA MET A 268 -6.62 -14.21 -3.07
C MET A 268 -7.19 -13.67 -4.37
N ALA A 269 -6.36 -13.29 -5.34
CA ALA A 269 -6.84 -12.92 -6.68
C ALA A 269 -7.49 -14.12 -7.39
N TYR A 270 -6.88 -15.28 -7.32
CA TYR A 270 -7.49 -16.50 -7.84
C TYR A 270 -8.81 -16.82 -7.16
N LYS A 271 -8.91 -16.67 -5.85
CA LYS A 271 -10.17 -16.84 -5.11
C LYS A 271 -11.24 -15.86 -5.57
N LEU A 272 -10.86 -14.62 -5.85
CA LEU A 272 -11.79 -13.55 -6.23
C LEU A 272 -12.27 -13.69 -7.67
N PHE A 273 -11.38 -14.01 -8.61
CA PHE A 273 -11.64 -13.98 -10.05
C PHE A 273 -11.71 -15.35 -10.70
N GLY A 274 -11.15 -16.37 -10.06
CA GLY A 274 -11.10 -17.71 -10.60
C GLY A 274 -12.31 -18.54 -10.20
N ASN A 275 -12.80 -19.38 -11.15
CA ASN A 275 -13.72 -20.46 -10.81
C ASN A 275 -12.91 -21.61 -10.19
N TYR A 276 -12.61 -21.52 -8.91
CA TYR A 276 -11.90 -22.57 -8.20
C TYR A 276 -12.84 -23.70 -7.79
N GLU A 277 -12.87 -24.74 -8.59
CA GLU A 277 -13.32 -26.07 -8.14
C GLU A 277 -12.06 -26.84 -7.69
N GLY A 278 -11.71 -26.80 -6.41
CA GLY A 278 -10.59 -27.60 -5.90
C GLY A 278 -9.99 -27.10 -4.58
N ASN A 279 -9.18 -27.95 -3.97
CA ASN A 279 -8.50 -27.67 -2.72
C ASN A 279 -7.34 -26.67 -2.94
N GLN A 280 -7.52 -25.42 -2.59
CA GLN A 280 -6.48 -24.37 -2.57
C GLN A 280 -5.28 -24.73 -1.66
N TYR A 281 -5.40 -25.80 -0.87
CA TYR A 281 -4.37 -26.27 0.07
C TYR A 281 -3.10 -26.82 -0.58
N THR A 282 -3.13 -27.18 -1.85
CA THR A 282 -2.00 -27.79 -2.56
C THR A 282 -0.87 -26.79 -2.84
N PHE A 283 -1.08 -25.50 -2.66
CA PHE A 283 -0.12 -24.46 -3.02
C PHE A 283 0.60 -23.80 -1.83
N LEU A 284 0.31 -24.21 -0.59
CA LEU A 284 0.92 -23.64 0.60
C LEU A 284 2.10 -24.51 1.07
N PRO A 285 3.34 -24.00 1.09
CA PRO A 285 4.45 -24.76 1.66
C PRO A 285 4.38 -24.83 3.18
N SER A 286 4.71 -25.95 3.69
CA SER A 286 5.20 -26.43 5.00
C SER A 286 4.76 -25.80 6.35
N ASN A 287 4.13 -24.66 6.48
CA ASN A 287 3.48 -24.20 7.72
C ASN A 287 1.97 -24.52 7.70
N GLN A 288 1.67 -25.76 7.40
CA GLN A 288 0.32 -26.28 7.11
C GLN A 288 -0.67 -26.16 8.28
N THR A 289 -0.21 -26.11 9.52
CA THR A 289 -1.09 -26.21 10.69
C THR A 289 -1.93 -24.96 10.91
N VAL A 290 -1.34 -23.78 10.82
CA VAL A 290 -2.04 -22.51 11.07
C VAL A 290 -3.05 -22.22 9.95
N PHE A 291 -2.71 -22.51 8.70
CA PHE A 291 -3.60 -22.29 7.56
C PHE A 291 -4.76 -23.31 7.52
N HIS A 292 -4.52 -24.54 7.91
CA HIS A 292 -5.56 -25.57 7.90
C HIS A 292 -6.72 -25.25 8.85
N ASP A 293 -6.43 -24.76 10.05
CA ASP A 293 -7.43 -24.39 11.04
C ASP A 293 -8.20 -23.12 10.65
N TYR A 294 -7.54 -22.17 10.01
CA TYR A 294 -8.17 -20.93 9.54
C TYR A 294 -9.13 -21.17 8.39
N TYR A 295 -8.74 -21.99 7.39
CA TYR A 295 -9.63 -22.31 6.26
C TYR A 295 -10.80 -23.19 6.66
N LYS A 296 -10.68 -24.03 7.68
CA LYS A 296 -11.84 -24.73 8.26
C LYS A 296 -12.89 -23.77 8.81
N GLN A 297 -12.45 -22.67 9.42
CA GLN A 297 -13.36 -21.64 9.96
C GLN A 297 -14.04 -20.80 8.87
N LEU A 298 -13.40 -20.63 7.70
CA LEU A 298 -13.99 -19.91 6.56
C LEU A 298 -14.96 -20.74 5.72
N LEU A 299 -14.89 -22.07 5.81
CA LEU A 299 -15.75 -23.00 5.05
C LEU A 299 -16.94 -23.52 5.88
N MET A 300 -17.03 -23.17 7.15
CA MET A 300 -18.19 -23.39 8.05
C MET A 300 -19.08 -22.15 8.12
#